data_0c9fbd2ddf81f546e147c04293593361
#
_entry.id   0c9fbd2ddf81f546e147c04293593361
#
_cell.length_a   1.000
_cell.length_b   1.000
_cell.length_c   1.000
_cell.angle_alpha   90.00
_cell.angle_beta   90.00
_cell.angle_gamma   90.00
#
_symmetry.space_group_name_H-M   'P 1'
#
loop_
_entity.id
_entity.type
_entity.pdbx_description
1 polymer ?
#
loop_
_entity_poly.entity_id
_entity_poly.type
_entity_poly.pdbx_seq_one_letter_code
_entity_poly.pdbx_strand_id
1 'polypeptide(L)'
;MTKVSKKEETRKRIINAASQGFRSNGYAGIGVDGIAKEAGVTSGALYAHLGSKDGAFEAALSQGLDEVIAAIPEFQIQHGKQWIEAFSDYYLGQAHRDDLASGCAMTTLSPEVVRTKPELHAIYEEKMLEIVELVAQGLVGRSHEECFSKAWVVLGILIGGLTMARAVASIKISDQIATSIRNAAVTAAGKTQALS
;
A
#
# COMPACT_ATOMS: atom_id res chain seq x y z
N MET A 1 11.91 -16.26 -22.57
CA MET A 1 11.90 -14.95 -21.89
C MET A 1 11.55 -13.89 -22.93
N THR A 2 10.35 -13.34 -22.87
CA THR A 2 9.88 -12.30 -23.81
C THR A 2 10.63 -11.01 -23.50
N LYS A 3 11.31 -10.44 -24.50
CA LYS A 3 12.07 -9.20 -24.35
C LYS A 3 11.09 -8.06 -24.08
N VAL A 4 11.13 -7.48 -22.87
CA VAL A 4 10.34 -6.28 -22.52
C VAL A 4 10.66 -5.17 -23.50
N SER A 5 9.65 -4.51 -24.07
CA SER A 5 9.87 -3.44 -25.03
C SER A 5 10.45 -2.20 -24.34
N LYS A 6 11.27 -1.42 -25.05
CA LYS A 6 11.81 -0.15 -24.55
C LYS A 6 10.69 0.81 -24.09
N LYS A 7 9.51 0.72 -24.71
CA LYS A 7 8.33 1.51 -24.34
C LYS A 7 7.80 1.10 -22.96
N GLU A 8 7.72 -0.22 -22.68
CA GLU A 8 7.28 -0.75 -21.39
C GLU A 8 8.27 -0.44 -20.27
N GLU A 9 9.58 -0.56 -20.55
CA GLU A 9 10.63 -0.17 -19.59
C GLU A 9 10.52 1.31 -19.22
N THR A 10 10.30 2.18 -20.21
CA THR A 10 10.11 3.62 -19.97
C THR A 10 8.85 3.87 -19.16
N ARG A 11 7.73 3.23 -19.50
CA ARG A 11 6.47 3.35 -18.75
C ARG A 11 6.66 2.92 -17.29
N LYS A 12 7.33 1.81 -17.05
CA LYS A 12 7.62 1.31 -15.70
C LYS A 12 8.46 2.30 -14.88
N ARG A 13 9.50 2.89 -15.48
CA ARG A 13 10.30 3.92 -14.81
C ARG A 13 9.47 5.14 -14.41
N ILE A 14 8.58 5.59 -15.30
CA ILE A 14 7.69 6.74 -15.02
C ILE A 14 6.74 6.41 -13.88
N ILE A 15 6.13 5.22 -13.86
CA ILE A 15 5.22 4.81 -12.79
C ILE A 15 5.96 4.68 -11.45
N ASN A 16 7.17 4.12 -11.43
CA ASN A 16 7.98 4.04 -10.22
C ASN A 16 8.33 5.42 -9.66
N ALA A 17 8.76 6.36 -10.52
CA ALA A 17 9.03 7.74 -10.11
C ALA A 17 7.76 8.45 -9.60
N ALA A 18 6.63 8.26 -10.26
CA ALA A 18 5.34 8.78 -9.82
C ALA A 18 4.95 8.20 -8.44
N SER A 19 5.09 6.88 -8.26
CA SER A 19 4.78 6.19 -7.01
C SER A 19 5.61 6.74 -5.84
N GLN A 20 6.92 6.84 -6.01
CA GLN A 20 7.82 7.40 -4.99
C GLN A 20 7.55 8.88 -4.74
N GLY A 21 7.35 9.65 -5.80
CA GLY A 21 7.08 11.08 -5.72
C GLY A 21 5.78 11.40 -5.00
N PHE A 22 4.69 10.71 -5.31
CA PHE A 22 3.40 10.91 -4.63
C PHE A 22 3.40 10.41 -3.19
N ARG A 23 4.08 9.29 -2.90
CA ARG A 23 4.20 8.80 -1.53
C ARG A 23 4.99 9.76 -0.64
N SER A 24 6.05 10.38 -1.17
CA SER A 24 6.91 11.29 -0.41
C SER A 24 6.34 12.71 -0.26
N ASN A 25 5.68 13.22 -1.30
CA ASN A 25 5.31 14.64 -1.38
C ASN A 25 3.79 14.89 -1.41
N GLY A 26 2.97 13.84 -1.48
CA GLY A 26 1.54 13.93 -1.73
C GLY A 26 1.24 14.32 -3.19
N TYR A 27 -0.05 14.28 -3.55
CA TYR A 27 -0.49 14.61 -4.90
C TYR A 27 -0.13 16.06 -5.29
N ALA A 28 -0.34 17.02 -4.39
CA ALA A 28 -0.08 18.44 -4.68
C ALA A 28 1.42 18.79 -4.68
N GLY A 29 2.24 18.04 -3.93
CA GLY A 29 3.64 18.38 -3.67
C GLY A 29 4.62 18.05 -4.79
N ILE A 30 4.21 17.25 -5.79
CA ILE A 30 5.06 16.96 -6.97
C ILE A 30 4.30 17.22 -8.27
N GLY A 31 4.97 17.86 -9.22
CA GLY A 31 4.44 18.12 -10.56
C GLY A 31 4.91 17.10 -11.59
N VAL A 32 4.32 17.13 -12.79
CA VAL A 32 4.69 16.29 -13.94
C VAL A 32 6.18 16.43 -14.28
N ASP A 33 6.72 17.64 -14.23
CA ASP A 33 8.13 17.89 -14.52
C ASP A 33 9.07 17.25 -13.47
N GLY A 34 8.67 17.25 -12.19
CA GLY A 34 9.39 16.56 -11.12
C GLY A 34 9.41 15.04 -11.34
N ILE A 35 8.26 14.45 -11.61
CA ILE A 35 8.14 13.01 -11.89
C ILE A 35 8.96 12.62 -13.13
N ALA A 36 8.86 13.41 -14.22
CA ALA A 36 9.61 13.17 -15.46
C ALA A 36 11.12 13.21 -15.23
N LYS A 37 11.60 14.20 -14.46
CA LYS A 37 13.01 14.34 -14.07
C LYS A 37 13.49 13.12 -13.29
N GLU A 38 12.74 12.67 -12.28
CA GLU A 38 13.08 11.48 -11.49
C GLU A 38 13.09 10.20 -12.34
N ALA A 39 12.16 10.10 -13.30
CA ALA A 39 12.11 8.96 -14.23
C ALA A 39 13.23 9.02 -15.31
N GLY A 40 13.98 10.12 -15.43
CA GLY A 40 14.96 10.31 -16.48
C GLY A 40 14.35 10.41 -17.88
N VAL A 41 13.19 11.09 -17.98
CA VAL A 41 12.46 11.31 -19.25
C VAL A 41 12.03 12.77 -19.39
N THR A 42 11.48 13.15 -20.55
CA THR A 42 10.85 14.46 -20.73
C THR A 42 9.40 14.43 -20.25
N SER A 43 8.83 15.60 -19.89
CA SER A 43 7.41 15.73 -19.53
C SER A 43 6.49 15.29 -20.68
N GLY A 44 6.90 15.55 -21.95
CA GLY A 44 6.19 15.05 -23.13
C GLY A 44 6.13 13.53 -23.20
N ALA A 45 7.20 12.82 -22.78
CA ALA A 45 7.19 11.36 -22.71
C ALA A 45 6.25 10.86 -21.59
N LEU A 46 6.20 11.53 -20.43
CA LEU A 46 5.25 11.21 -19.39
C LEU A 46 3.80 11.33 -19.89
N TYR A 47 3.47 12.46 -20.54
CA TYR A 47 2.14 12.65 -21.15
C TYR A 47 1.81 11.58 -22.20
N ALA A 48 2.78 11.20 -23.03
CA ALA A 48 2.58 10.14 -24.02
C ALA A 48 2.32 8.76 -23.43
N HIS A 49 2.82 8.48 -22.21
CA HIS A 49 2.65 7.19 -21.51
C HIS A 49 1.45 7.13 -20.56
N LEU A 50 1.15 8.23 -19.87
CA LEU A 50 0.18 8.27 -18.77
C LEU A 50 -0.92 9.34 -18.95
N GLY A 51 -0.86 10.14 -20.01
CA GLY A 51 -1.89 11.10 -20.41
C GLY A 51 -1.94 12.38 -19.56
N SER A 52 -1.84 12.26 -18.25
CA SER A 52 -1.98 13.39 -17.33
C SER A 52 -1.30 13.10 -15.98
N LYS A 53 -1.30 14.11 -15.08
CA LYS A 53 -0.91 13.90 -13.68
C LYS A 53 -1.87 12.96 -12.96
N ASP A 54 -3.17 13.05 -13.24
CA ASP A 54 -4.18 12.14 -12.70
C ASP A 54 -3.90 10.70 -13.17
N GLY A 55 -3.57 10.49 -14.46
CA GLY A 55 -3.19 9.17 -14.97
C GLY A 55 -1.89 8.64 -14.36
N ALA A 56 -0.94 9.52 -14.05
CA ALA A 56 0.25 9.12 -13.30
C ALA A 56 -0.07 8.73 -11.85
N PHE A 57 -0.99 9.42 -11.19
CA PHE A 57 -1.45 9.09 -9.85
C PHE A 57 -2.24 7.78 -9.82
N GLU A 58 -3.13 7.57 -10.79
CA GLU A 58 -3.86 6.31 -10.97
C GLU A 58 -2.91 5.12 -11.12
N ALA A 59 -1.92 5.24 -12.00
CA ALA A 59 -0.94 4.19 -12.22
C ALA A 59 -0.09 3.91 -10.98
N ALA A 60 0.31 4.95 -10.24
CA ALA A 60 1.06 4.84 -8.99
C ALA A 60 0.23 4.19 -7.87
N LEU A 61 -1.05 4.57 -7.73
CA LEU A 61 -2.00 4.00 -6.79
C LEU A 61 -2.21 2.51 -7.08
N SER A 62 -2.54 2.18 -8.33
CA SER A 62 -2.75 0.78 -8.76
C SER A 62 -1.53 -0.07 -8.50
N GLN A 63 -0.33 0.38 -8.91
CA GLN A 63 0.91 -0.37 -8.65
C GLN A 63 1.13 -0.59 -7.16
N GLY A 64 0.93 0.44 -6.33
CA GLY A 64 1.17 0.32 -4.89
C GLY A 64 0.17 -0.60 -4.18
N LEU A 65 -1.07 -0.68 -4.64
CA LEU A 65 -2.06 -1.64 -4.12
C LEU A 65 -1.79 -3.05 -4.66
N ASP A 66 -1.35 -3.20 -5.91
CA ASP A 66 -0.91 -4.50 -6.47
C ASP A 66 0.28 -5.09 -5.70
N GLU A 67 1.21 -4.26 -5.21
CA GLU A 67 2.30 -4.68 -4.33
C GLU A 67 1.77 -5.32 -3.03
N VAL A 68 0.70 -4.77 -2.45
CA VAL A 68 0.05 -5.33 -1.25
C VAL A 68 -0.70 -6.62 -1.58
N ILE A 69 -1.44 -6.65 -2.69
CA ILE A 69 -2.16 -7.83 -3.18
C ILE A 69 -1.19 -8.99 -3.36
N ALA A 70 -0.01 -8.75 -3.93
CA ALA A 70 1.01 -9.78 -4.11
C ALA A 70 1.65 -10.22 -2.78
N ALA A 71 1.88 -9.29 -1.84
CA ALA A 71 2.59 -9.58 -0.61
C ALA A 71 1.78 -10.41 0.40
N ILE A 72 0.46 -10.20 0.52
CA ILE A 72 -0.38 -10.89 1.52
C ILE A 72 -0.30 -12.41 1.39
N PRO A 73 -0.51 -13.03 0.20
CA PRO A 73 -0.38 -14.47 0.06
C PRO A 73 1.03 -14.99 0.38
N GLU A 74 2.07 -14.21 0.07
CA GLU A 74 3.44 -14.58 0.40
C GLU A 74 3.65 -14.66 1.92
N PHE A 75 3.14 -13.70 2.70
CA PHE A 75 3.16 -13.76 4.16
C PHE A 75 2.40 -14.98 4.69
N GLN A 76 1.23 -15.27 4.12
CA GLN A 76 0.41 -16.42 4.52
C GLN A 76 1.12 -17.76 4.27
N ILE A 77 1.79 -17.90 3.12
CA ILE A 77 2.55 -19.10 2.75
C ILE A 77 3.80 -19.24 3.63
N GLN A 78 4.56 -18.15 3.83
CA GLN A 78 5.84 -18.18 4.52
C GLN A 78 5.70 -18.37 6.04
N HIS A 79 4.66 -17.78 6.64
CA HIS A 79 4.49 -17.74 8.09
C HIS A 79 3.32 -18.59 8.61
N GLY A 80 2.52 -19.17 7.73
CA GLY A 80 1.42 -20.06 8.11
C GLY A 80 0.48 -19.39 9.11
N LYS A 81 0.24 -20.05 10.25
CA LYS A 81 -0.65 -19.51 11.30
C LYS A 81 -0.13 -18.26 12.03
N GLN A 82 1.09 -17.82 11.77
CA GLN A 82 1.69 -16.62 12.38
C GLN A 82 1.82 -15.47 11.40
N TRP A 83 1.12 -15.55 10.25
CA TRP A 83 1.29 -14.58 9.18
C TRP A 83 0.82 -13.17 9.56
N ILE A 84 -0.22 -13.03 10.40
CA ILE A 84 -0.67 -11.71 10.88
C ILE A 84 0.36 -11.05 11.78
N GLU A 85 0.99 -11.82 12.67
CA GLU A 85 2.09 -11.33 13.50
C GLU A 85 3.24 -10.85 12.62
N ALA A 86 3.68 -11.70 11.69
CA ALA A 86 4.78 -11.36 10.78
C ALA A 86 4.45 -10.15 9.87
N PHE A 87 3.23 -10.10 9.33
CA PHE A 87 2.77 -8.98 8.53
C PHE A 87 2.69 -7.69 9.34
N SER A 88 2.19 -7.76 10.59
CA SER A 88 2.11 -6.60 11.48
C SER A 88 3.50 -6.11 11.89
N ASP A 89 4.44 -7.02 12.17
CA ASP A 89 5.83 -6.70 12.49
C ASP A 89 6.55 -6.02 11.31
N TYR A 90 6.33 -6.51 10.08
CA TYR A 90 6.81 -5.86 8.87
C TYR A 90 6.16 -4.48 8.67
N TYR A 91 4.83 -4.41 8.75
CA TYR A 91 4.05 -3.21 8.44
C TYR A 91 4.34 -2.05 9.41
N LEU A 92 4.55 -2.36 10.69
CA LEU A 92 4.84 -1.38 11.74
C LEU A 92 6.33 -1.31 12.09
N GLY A 93 7.18 -2.08 11.40
CA GLY A 93 8.62 -2.09 11.60
C GLY A 93 9.27 -0.74 11.35
N GLN A 94 10.43 -0.48 11.97
CA GLN A 94 11.13 0.80 11.88
C GLN A 94 11.43 1.17 10.42
N ALA A 95 11.96 0.24 9.63
CA ALA A 95 12.27 0.50 8.22
C ALA A 95 11.05 1.00 7.45
N HIS A 96 9.86 0.41 7.69
CA HIS A 96 8.62 0.81 7.02
C HIS A 96 8.08 2.15 7.56
N ARG A 97 8.33 2.48 8.83
CA ARG A 97 7.96 3.77 9.41
C ARG A 97 8.84 4.91 8.88
N ASP A 98 10.11 4.66 8.64
CA ASP A 98 11.09 5.66 8.22
C ASP A 98 11.05 5.93 6.70
N ASP A 99 10.70 4.95 5.89
CA ASP A 99 10.67 5.06 4.42
C ASP A 99 9.25 5.41 3.91
N LEU A 100 9.05 6.69 3.60
CA LEU A 100 7.81 7.15 2.96
C LEU A 100 7.77 6.77 1.48
N ALA A 101 8.90 6.85 0.78
CA ALA A 101 8.97 6.69 -0.68
C ALA A 101 8.62 5.28 -1.13
N SER A 102 9.10 4.26 -0.38
CA SER A 102 8.81 2.85 -0.63
C SER A 102 7.72 2.30 0.31
N GLY A 103 7.15 3.17 1.16
CA GLY A 103 6.13 2.81 2.13
C GLY A 103 4.80 2.40 1.49
N CYS A 104 3.91 1.84 2.31
CA CYS A 104 2.62 1.30 1.86
C CYS A 104 1.71 2.36 1.21
N ALA A 105 1.23 2.08 0.01
CA ALA A 105 0.29 2.93 -0.71
C ALA A 105 -1.03 3.12 0.04
N MET A 106 -1.51 2.11 0.77
CA MET A 106 -2.73 2.23 1.58
C MET A 106 -2.62 3.35 2.61
N THR A 107 -1.45 3.52 3.24
CA THR A 107 -1.26 4.57 4.25
C THR A 107 -1.03 5.94 3.64
N THR A 108 -0.22 6.02 2.57
CA THR A 108 0.23 7.30 2.02
C THR A 108 -0.70 7.88 0.97
N LEU A 109 -1.36 7.05 0.16
CA LEU A 109 -2.18 7.50 -0.96
C LEU A 109 -3.69 7.52 -0.68
N SER A 110 -4.21 6.72 0.29
CA SER A 110 -5.64 6.74 0.62
C SER A 110 -6.16 8.14 0.99
N PRO A 111 -5.45 8.97 1.79
CA PRO A 111 -5.89 10.33 2.08
C PRO A 111 -5.96 11.23 0.85
N GLU A 112 -5.12 10.95 -0.16
CA GLU A 112 -5.15 11.69 -1.42
C GLU A 112 -6.34 11.26 -2.29
N VAL A 113 -6.68 9.96 -2.33
CA VAL A 113 -7.83 9.44 -3.05
C VAL A 113 -9.12 10.13 -2.61
N VAL A 114 -9.29 10.41 -1.32
CA VAL A 114 -10.48 11.12 -0.77
C VAL A 114 -10.74 12.47 -1.47
N ARG A 115 -9.71 13.08 -2.04
CA ARG A 115 -9.79 14.40 -2.72
C ARG A 115 -9.82 14.30 -4.24
N THR A 116 -9.86 13.08 -4.78
CA THR A 116 -9.82 12.85 -6.23
C THR A 116 -11.21 12.69 -6.84
N LYS A 117 -11.22 12.36 -8.14
CA LYS A 117 -12.43 12.12 -8.92
C LYS A 117 -13.05 10.75 -8.61
N PRO A 118 -14.35 10.56 -8.84
CA PRO A 118 -15.06 9.30 -8.57
C PRO A 118 -14.44 8.06 -9.23
N GLU A 119 -13.82 8.22 -10.39
CA GLU A 119 -13.18 7.12 -11.12
C GLU A 119 -12.00 6.51 -10.33
N LEU A 120 -11.23 7.35 -9.63
CA LEU A 120 -10.12 6.90 -8.78
C LEU A 120 -10.62 6.23 -7.49
N HIS A 121 -11.76 6.67 -6.96
CA HIS A 121 -12.42 5.98 -5.84
C HIS A 121 -12.84 4.57 -6.23
N ALA A 122 -13.37 4.37 -7.45
CA ALA A 122 -13.78 3.04 -7.91
C ALA A 122 -12.57 2.09 -8.04
N ILE A 123 -11.45 2.55 -8.59
CA ILE A 123 -10.21 1.77 -8.69
C ILE A 123 -9.67 1.41 -7.30
N TYR A 124 -9.67 2.38 -6.38
CA TYR A 124 -9.24 2.15 -5.00
C TYR A 124 -10.13 1.12 -4.31
N GLU A 125 -11.46 1.24 -4.44
CA GLU A 125 -12.45 0.33 -3.87
C GLU A 125 -12.24 -1.10 -4.38
N GLU A 126 -12.12 -1.30 -5.70
CA GLU A 126 -11.89 -2.61 -6.32
C GLU A 126 -10.65 -3.29 -5.71
N LYS A 127 -9.52 -2.58 -5.68
CA LYS A 127 -8.27 -3.15 -5.14
C LYS A 127 -8.29 -3.36 -3.64
N MET A 128 -8.95 -2.48 -2.89
CA MET A 128 -9.10 -2.68 -1.44
C MET A 128 -10.00 -3.87 -1.12
N LEU A 129 -11.04 -4.12 -1.91
CA LEU A 129 -11.88 -5.32 -1.77
C LEU A 129 -11.08 -6.59 -2.03
N GLU A 130 -10.18 -6.60 -3.02
CA GLU A 130 -9.28 -7.72 -3.28
C GLU A 130 -8.30 -7.94 -2.11
N ILE A 131 -7.70 -6.88 -1.58
CA ILE A 131 -6.81 -6.94 -0.40
C ILE A 131 -7.56 -7.51 0.81
N VAL A 132 -8.76 -7.03 1.08
CA VAL A 132 -9.60 -7.50 2.21
C VAL A 132 -9.96 -8.97 2.05
N GLU A 133 -10.31 -9.40 0.84
CA GLU A 133 -10.60 -10.80 0.55
C GLU A 133 -9.39 -11.70 0.82
N LEU A 134 -8.20 -11.32 0.36
CA LEU A 134 -6.95 -12.05 0.61
C LEU A 134 -6.64 -12.14 2.12
N VAL A 135 -6.83 -11.06 2.86
CA VAL A 135 -6.66 -11.08 4.32
C VAL A 135 -7.69 -12.00 4.96
N ALA A 136 -8.98 -11.92 4.55
CA ALA A 136 -10.06 -12.72 5.10
C ALA A 136 -9.83 -14.23 4.90
N GLN A 137 -9.27 -14.65 3.76
CA GLN A 137 -8.90 -16.03 3.47
C GLN A 137 -7.88 -16.62 4.45
N GLY A 138 -7.00 -15.79 5.02
CA GLY A 138 -6.03 -16.20 6.05
C GLY A 138 -6.56 -16.16 7.48
N LEU A 139 -7.81 -15.74 7.72
CA LEU A 139 -8.43 -15.67 9.03
C LEU A 139 -9.36 -16.87 9.29
N VAL A 140 -9.59 -17.17 10.57
CA VAL A 140 -10.56 -18.19 11.01
C VAL A 140 -11.76 -17.50 11.65
N GLY A 141 -12.95 -17.76 11.12
CA GLY A 141 -14.21 -17.23 11.61
C GLY A 141 -15.34 -18.24 11.43
N ARG A 142 -16.54 -17.91 11.92
CA ARG A 142 -17.76 -18.73 11.77
C ARG A 142 -18.37 -18.63 10.39
N SER A 143 -18.06 -17.55 9.67
CA SER A 143 -18.52 -17.30 8.31
C SER A 143 -17.51 -16.44 7.54
N HIS A 144 -17.61 -16.42 6.22
CA HIS A 144 -16.85 -15.52 5.36
C HIS A 144 -17.08 -14.04 5.75
N GLU A 145 -18.33 -13.66 6.01
CA GLU A 145 -18.69 -12.29 6.40
C GLU A 145 -17.96 -11.85 7.70
N GLU A 146 -17.84 -12.76 8.68
CA GLU A 146 -17.07 -12.48 9.90
C GLU A 146 -15.58 -12.27 9.59
N CYS A 147 -14.97 -13.13 8.76
CA CYS A 147 -13.57 -12.98 8.35
C CYS A 147 -13.35 -11.69 7.55
N PHE A 148 -14.25 -11.37 6.64
CA PHE A 148 -14.21 -10.15 5.84
C PHE A 148 -14.31 -8.87 6.71
N SER A 149 -15.21 -8.88 7.69
CA SER A 149 -15.33 -7.79 8.67
C SER A 149 -14.06 -7.65 9.53
N LYS A 150 -13.49 -8.77 10.00
CA LYS A 150 -12.21 -8.76 10.73
C LYS A 150 -11.07 -8.24 9.88
N ALA A 151 -11.03 -8.58 8.59
CA ALA A 151 -10.01 -8.09 7.67
C ALA A 151 -10.02 -6.57 7.56
N TRP A 152 -11.20 -5.95 7.42
CA TRP A 152 -11.34 -4.49 7.47
C TRP A 152 -10.82 -3.88 8.77
N VAL A 153 -11.14 -4.51 9.91
CA VAL A 153 -10.68 -4.05 11.23
C VAL A 153 -9.15 -4.10 11.31
N VAL A 154 -8.53 -5.23 10.94
CA VAL A 154 -7.08 -5.41 10.95
C VAL A 154 -6.39 -4.37 10.07
N LEU A 155 -6.85 -4.20 8.82
CA LEU A 155 -6.27 -3.22 7.90
C LEU A 155 -6.44 -1.79 8.41
N GLY A 156 -7.62 -1.44 8.93
CA GLY A 156 -7.88 -0.12 9.50
C GLY A 156 -6.97 0.20 10.70
N ILE A 157 -6.77 -0.77 11.60
CA ILE A 157 -5.84 -0.67 12.73
C ILE A 157 -4.40 -0.43 12.24
N LEU A 158 -3.92 -1.23 11.29
CA LEU A 158 -2.55 -1.14 10.77
C LEU A 158 -2.31 0.18 10.02
N ILE A 159 -3.21 0.58 9.12
CA ILE A 159 -3.11 1.84 8.35
C ILE A 159 -3.12 3.05 9.29
N GLY A 160 -4.07 3.11 10.22
CA GLY A 160 -4.15 4.18 11.21
C GLY A 160 -2.95 4.21 12.14
N GLY A 161 -2.50 3.04 12.59
CA GLY A 161 -1.34 2.91 13.47
C GLY A 161 -0.04 3.36 12.82
N LEU A 162 0.22 2.97 11.57
CA LEU A 162 1.39 3.41 10.82
C LEU A 162 1.37 4.92 10.59
N THR A 163 0.20 5.50 10.27
CA THR A 163 0.03 6.94 10.11
C THR A 163 0.41 7.68 11.41
N MET A 164 -0.10 7.24 12.56
CA MET A 164 0.21 7.84 13.86
C MET A 164 1.69 7.68 14.23
N ALA A 165 2.26 6.49 14.01
CA ALA A 165 3.65 6.21 14.34
C ALA A 165 4.64 7.04 13.53
N ARG A 166 4.29 7.38 12.29
CA ARG A 166 5.07 8.28 11.42
C ARG A 166 4.93 9.76 11.78
N ALA A 167 3.79 10.16 12.38
CA ALA A 167 3.48 11.57 12.64
C ALA A 167 4.13 12.12 13.93
N VAL A 168 4.61 11.25 14.82
CA VAL A 168 5.23 11.69 16.09
C VAL A 168 6.73 11.91 15.94
N ALA A 169 7.26 12.93 16.65
CA ALA A 169 8.67 13.28 16.59
C ALA A 169 9.58 12.32 17.40
N SER A 170 9.04 11.67 18.43
CA SER A 170 9.80 10.82 19.34
C SER A 170 9.82 9.37 18.84
N ILE A 171 10.99 8.82 18.59
CA ILE A 171 11.18 7.39 18.26
C ILE A 171 10.56 6.50 19.35
N LYS A 172 10.74 6.84 20.62
CA LYS A 172 10.16 6.10 21.74
C LYS A 172 8.62 6.06 21.68
N ILE A 173 7.97 7.16 21.34
CA ILE A 173 6.51 7.21 21.19
C ILE A 173 6.07 6.46 19.94
N SER A 174 6.82 6.58 18.83
CA SER A 174 6.58 5.80 17.61
C SER A 174 6.64 4.29 17.89
N ASP A 175 7.61 3.81 18.66
CA ASP A 175 7.74 2.40 19.06
C ASP A 175 6.58 1.95 19.96
N GLN A 176 6.16 2.79 20.90
CA GLN A 176 4.99 2.51 21.76
C GLN A 176 3.72 2.37 20.93
N ILE A 177 3.49 3.27 19.97
CA ILE A 177 2.36 3.19 19.04
C ILE A 177 2.44 1.90 18.24
N ALA A 178 3.58 1.61 17.61
CA ALA A 178 3.77 0.42 16.80
C ALA A 178 3.48 -0.87 17.58
N THR A 179 4.00 -0.99 18.81
CA THR A 179 3.76 -2.14 19.67
C THR A 179 2.29 -2.29 20.05
N SER A 180 1.63 -1.20 20.43
CA SER A 180 0.22 -1.21 20.82
C SER A 180 -0.69 -1.59 19.65
N ILE A 181 -0.44 -1.02 18.48
CA ILE A 181 -1.20 -1.27 17.26
C ILE A 181 -0.97 -2.70 16.75
N ARG A 182 0.26 -3.19 16.76
CA ARG A 182 0.58 -4.57 16.43
C ARG A 182 -0.23 -5.55 17.28
N ASN A 183 -0.25 -5.35 18.59
CA ASN A 183 -0.99 -6.21 19.51
C ASN A 183 -2.51 -6.14 19.27
N ALA A 184 -3.03 -4.95 18.98
CA ALA A 184 -4.43 -4.76 18.65
C ALA A 184 -4.81 -5.45 17.32
N ALA A 185 -3.98 -5.37 16.29
CA ALA A 185 -4.20 -6.03 15.00
C ALA A 185 -4.23 -7.57 15.16
N VAL A 186 -3.26 -8.14 15.86
CA VAL A 186 -3.20 -9.59 16.15
C VAL A 186 -4.42 -10.03 16.96
N THR A 187 -4.82 -9.26 17.97
CA THR A 187 -6.01 -9.55 18.76
C THR A 187 -7.29 -9.51 17.93
N ALA A 188 -7.43 -8.51 17.07
CA ALA A 188 -8.59 -8.35 16.19
C ALA A 188 -8.70 -9.46 15.13
N ALA A 189 -7.57 -9.91 14.58
CA ALA A 189 -7.52 -11.04 13.66
C ALA A 189 -7.99 -12.34 14.32
N GLY A 190 -7.64 -12.56 15.60
CA GLY A 190 -7.96 -13.78 16.33
C GLY A 190 -7.16 -14.97 15.78
N LYS A 191 -7.85 -16.10 15.52
CA LYS A 191 -7.20 -17.29 14.95
C LYS A 191 -6.96 -17.09 13.45
N THR A 192 -5.81 -17.54 13.00
CA THR A 192 -5.35 -17.50 11.61
C THR A 192 -5.12 -18.90 11.05
N GLN A 193 -5.11 -19.04 9.74
CA GLN A 193 -4.81 -20.28 9.04
C GLN A 193 -3.74 -20.06 7.98
N ALA A 194 -3.00 -21.13 7.65
CA ALA A 194 -2.12 -21.11 6.50
C ALA A 194 -2.95 -21.27 5.21
N LEU A 195 -2.55 -20.63 4.14
CA LEU A 195 -3.02 -21.02 2.81
C LEU A 195 -2.38 -22.36 2.44
N SER A 196 -3.20 -23.30 2.03
CA SER A 196 -2.77 -24.62 1.53
C SER A 196 -2.32 -24.56 0.08
#